data_b38c06716f72e8453ef95d7132dabc67
#
_entry.id   b38c06716f72e8453ef95d7132dabc67
#
_cell.length_a   1.000
_cell.length_b   1.000
_cell.length_c   1.000
_cell.angle_alpha   90.00
_cell.angle_beta   90.00
_cell.angle_gamma   90.00
#
_symmetry.space_group_name_H-M   'P 1'
#
loop_
_entity.id
_entity.type
_entity.pdbx_description
1 polymer ?
#
loop_
_entity_poly.entity_id
_entity_poly.type
_entity_poly.pdbx_seq_one_letter_code
_entity_poly.pdbx_strand_id
1 'polypeptide(L)'
;MGTTTFSGPIKAGGIQNTTGTTVGTDMANVGSVVMAQSAAITQSTTAAGSGIVVPANSQVVEIYVYVTTAWDNSSTLSIGTSSTSTELCTAVAVTTINTIKLCSQATITDADTWEDIGTSDVEIFVDSSATTSDTGVGTLTVTYIQNNNLS
;
A
#
# COMPACT_ATOMS: atom_id res chain seq x y z
N MET A 1 8.30 41.42 18.43
CA MET A 1 8.31 40.02 17.96
C MET A 1 7.62 40.00 16.60
N GLY A 2 8.35 39.69 15.52
CA GLY A 2 7.75 39.61 14.18
C GLY A 2 7.02 38.29 14.02
N THR A 3 5.77 38.34 13.56
CA THR A 3 5.01 37.14 13.22
C THR A 3 5.24 36.85 11.74
N THR A 4 5.79 35.69 11.42
CA THR A 4 5.95 35.23 10.05
C THR A 4 4.69 34.49 9.62
N THR A 5 3.98 35.02 8.63
CA THR A 5 2.78 34.41 8.08
C THR A 5 3.14 33.74 6.74
N PHE A 6 2.89 32.43 6.63
CA PHE A 6 3.05 31.69 5.39
C PHE A 6 1.71 31.66 4.64
N SER A 7 1.68 32.15 3.42
CA SER A 7 0.47 32.20 2.57
C SER A 7 0.39 31.08 1.53
N GLY A 8 1.24 30.08 1.63
CA GLY A 8 1.30 28.94 0.72
C GLY A 8 1.70 27.65 1.39
N PRO A 9 1.68 26.52 0.67
CA PRO A 9 2.12 25.26 1.23
C PRO A 9 3.57 25.36 1.71
N ILE A 10 3.78 25.07 2.98
CA ILE A 10 5.13 24.98 3.55
C ILE A 10 5.74 23.67 3.05
N LYS A 11 6.68 23.77 2.13
CA LYS A 11 7.54 22.65 1.80
C LYS A 11 8.62 22.60 2.88
N ALA A 12 8.36 21.86 3.96
CA ALA A 12 9.42 21.50 4.87
C ALA A 12 10.42 20.66 4.07
N GLY A 13 11.64 21.11 3.96
CA GLY A 13 12.74 20.29 3.46
C GLY A 13 12.79 19.00 4.27
N GLY A 14 13.36 17.94 3.71
CA GLY A 14 13.48 16.66 4.41
C GLY A 14 13.99 16.82 5.82
N ILE A 15 13.55 15.94 6.68
CA ILE A 15 14.04 15.89 8.07
C ILE A 15 15.55 15.68 8.00
N GLN A 16 16.28 16.65 8.48
CA GLN A 16 17.73 16.61 8.43
C GLN A 16 18.28 15.98 9.70
N ASN A 17 19.22 15.11 9.54
CA ASN A 17 19.83 14.35 10.61
C ASN A 17 21.12 15.03 11.06
N THR A 18 21.20 15.38 12.32
CA THR A 18 22.47 15.80 12.91
C THR A 18 23.21 14.59 13.44
N THR A 19 24.21 14.12 12.72
CA THR A 19 25.18 13.19 13.30
C THR A 19 26.19 13.99 14.12
N GLY A 20 25.94 14.12 15.40
CA GLY A 20 26.89 14.74 16.29
C GLY A 20 26.40 16.05 16.92
N THR A 21 27.34 16.77 17.51
CA THR A 21 27.10 17.96 18.33
C THR A 21 27.07 19.28 17.57
N THR A 22 27.22 19.24 16.24
CA THR A 22 27.26 20.46 15.43
C THR A 22 25.85 20.81 14.96
N VAL A 23 25.35 21.95 15.39
CA VAL A 23 24.06 22.47 14.96
C VAL A 23 24.07 22.76 13.48
N GLY A 24 23.12 22.19 12.74
CA GLY A 24 22.94 22.43 11.31
C GLY A 24 23.57 21.39 10.39
N THR A 25 24.12 20.30 10.92
CA THR A 25 24.42 19.11 10.09
C THR A 25 23.16 18.31 9.82
N ASP A 26 23.06 17.74 8.63
CA ASP A 26 21.92 16.94 8.22
C ASP A 26 21.72 15.75 9.18
N MET A 27 20.49 15.56 9.60
CA MET A 27 20.15 14.42 10.44
C MET A 27 19.95 13.19 9.56
N ALA A 28 20.84 12.20 9.66
CA ALA A 28 20.64 10.93 9.00
C ALA A 28 19.56 10.16 9.75
N ASN A 29 18.47 9.89 9.09
CA ASN A 29 17.47 8.89 9.45
C ASN A 29 16.86 9.04 10.85
N VAL A 30 16.00 10.00 11.00
CA VAL A 30 15.23 10.21 12.24
C VAL A 30 13.94 9.39 12.33
N GLY A 31 13.77 8.46 11.48
CA GLY A 31 12.60 7.60 11.41
C GLY A 31 11.85 7.75 10.09
N SER A 32 11.06 6.75 9.80
CA SER A 32 10.23 6.68 8.61
C SER A 32 8.81 7.09 8.94
N VAL A 33 8.14 7.72 7.98
CA VAL A 33 6.72 8.02 8.09
C VAL A 33 5.94 6.86 7.50
N VAL A 34 5.04 6.30 8.30
CA VAL A 34 4.07 5.30 7.84
C VAL A 34 2.90 6.04 7.21
N MET A 35 2.60 5.71 5.97
CA MET A 35 1.49 6.26 5.20
C MET A 35 0.50 5.15 4.86
N ALA A 36 -0.75 5.52 4.62
CA ALA A 36 -1.77 4.59 4.17
C ALA A 36 -2.61 5.22 3.07
N GLN A 37 -2.99 4.41 2.09
CA GLN A 37 -3.97 4.76 1.08
C GLN A 37 -5.09 3.72 1.10
N SER A 38 -6.31 4.18 0.86
CA SER A 38 -7.48 3.30 0.80
C SER A 38 -8.30 3.59 -0.45
N ALA A 39 -8.82 2.53 -1.07
CA ALA A 39 -9.70 2.62 -2.22
C ALA A 39 -10.86 1.64 -2.11
N ALA A 40 -12.00 2.02 -2.65
CA ALA A 40 -13.11 1.09 -2.84
C ALA A 40 -12.77 0.11 -3.97
N ILE A 41 -13.01 -1.16 -3.71
CA ILE A 41 -12.81 -2.23 -4.70
C ILE A 41 -14.11 -3.01 -4.89
N THR A 42 -14.31 -3.50 -6.10
CA THR A 42 -15.46 -4.33 -6.46
C THR A 42 -14.98 -5.64 -7.07
N GLN A 43 -15.80 -6.67 -6.93
CA GLN A 43 -15.56 -7.93 -7.61
C GLN A 43 -15.55 -7.72 -9.13
N SER A 44 -14.60 -8.34 -9.81
CA SER A 44 -14.48 -8.26 -11.28
C SER A 44 -13.91 -9.56 -11.83
N THR A 45 -14.29 -9.93 -13.03
CA THR A 45 -13.76 -11.10 -13.77
C THR A 45 -12.36 -10.83 -14.34
N THR A 46 -11.90 -9.62 -14.27
CA THR A 46 -10.57 -9.22 -14.76
C THR A 46 -9.88 -8.38 -13.72
N ALA A 47 -8.58 -8.55 -13.62
CA ALA A 47 -7.77 -7.70 -12.75
C ALA A 47 -7.95 -6.22 -13.09
N ALA A 48 -8.15 -5.41 -12.07
CA ALA A 48 -8.40 -3.98 -12.20
C ALA A 48 -7.45 -3.18 -11.32
N GLY A 49 -7.02 -2.02 -11.81
CA GLY A 49 -6.27 -1.04 -11.00
C GLY A 49 -7.16 -0.50 -9.88
N SER A 50 -6.63 -0.45 -8.68
CA SER A 50 -7.36 0.05 -7.50
C SER A 50 -7.36 1.58 -7.40
N GLY A 51 -6.50 2.26 -8.15
CA GLY A 51 -6.21 3.68 -8.00
C GLY A 51 -5.27 4.01 -6.83
N ILE A 52 -4.86 3.02 -6.04
CA ILE A 52 -3.80 3.19 -5.04
C ILE A 52 -2.46 3.15 -5.76
N VAL A 53 -1.65 4.18 -5.55
CA VAL A 53 -0.29 4.24 -6.10
C VAL A 53 0.69 4.29 -4.95
N VAL A 54 1.54 3.27 -4.85
CA VAL A 54 2.64 3.21 -3.89
C VAL A 54 3.86 3.85 -4.53
N PRO A 55 4.46 4.88 -3.92
CA PRO A 55 5.63 5.56 -4.48
C PRO A 55 6.84 4.65 -4.58
N ALA A 56 7.70 4.94 -5.53
CA ALA A 56 9.01 4.29 -5.69
C ALA A 56 9.80 4.23 -4.38
N ASN A 57 10.59 3.19 -4.22
CA ASN A 57 11.43 2.93 -3.05
C ASN A 57 10.64 2.91 -1.73
N SER A 58 9.40 2.44 -1.77
CA SER A 58 8.56 2.26 -0.59
C SER A 58 8.58 0.81 -0.13
N GLN A 59 8.54 0.63 1.18
CA GLN A 59 8.32 -0.66 1.82
C GLN A 59 6.84 -0.81 2.16
N VAL A 60 6.22 -1.89 1.74
CA VAL A 60 4.85 -2.25 2.13
C VAL A 60 4.89 -2.83 3.55
N VAL A 61 4.05 -2.32 4.43
CA VAL A 61 3.98 -2.75 5.84
C VAL A 61 2.80 -3.66 6.08
N GLU A 62 1.64 -3.30 5.53
CA GLU A 62 0.40 -4.03 5.72
C GLU A 62 -0.53 -3.80 4.54
N ILE A 63 -1.22 -4.85 4.15
CA ILE A 63 -2.32 -4.80 3.18
C ILE A 63 -3.51 -5.51 3.81
N TYR A 64 -4.65 -4.86 3.82
CA TYR A 64 -5.88 -5.50 4.25
C TYR A 64 -7.10 -5.06 3.43
N VAL A 65 -8.11 -5.92 3.44
CA VAL A 65 -9.39 -5.68 2.79
C VAL A 65 -10.51 -5.75 3.82
N TYR A 66 -11.28 -4.69 3.92
CA TYR A 66 -12.55 -4.71 4.65
C TYR A 66 -13.68 -5.10 3.69
N VAL A 67 -14.36 -6.20 3.97
CA VAL A 67 -15.43 -6.75 3.13
C VAL A 67 -16.76 -6.15 3.54
N THR A 68 -17.35 -5.34 2.67
CA THR A 68 -18.69 -4.71 2.88
C THR A 68 -19.81 -5.56 2.32
N THR A 69 -19.59 -6.14 1.15
CA THR A 69 -20.51 -7.11 0.53
C THR A 69 -19.70 -8.35 0.18
N ALA A 70 -20.17 -9.51 0.62
CA ALA A 70 -19.48 -10.77 0.35
C ALA A 70 -19.30 -10.99 -1.14
N TRP A 71 -18.13 -11.45 -1.53
CA TRP A 71 -17.88 -11.94 -2.88
C TRP A 71 -18.45 -13.34 -3.05
N ASP A 72 -18.88 -13.65 -4.26
CA ASP A 72 -19.59 -14.90 -4.51
C ASP A 72 -18.75 -16.16 -4.34
N ASN A 73 -19.40 -17.24 -4.03
CA ASN A 73 -18.96 -18.63 -4.10
C ASN A 73 -17.45 -18.91 -4.01
N SER A 74 -16.90 -18.89 -2.79
CA SER A 74 -15.50 -19.25 -2.57
C SER A 74 -14.49 -18.37 -3.31
N SER A 75 -14.90 -17.18 -3.75
CA SER A 75 -14.00 -16.23 -4.39
C SER A 75 -12.89 -15.81 -3.45
N THR A 76 -11.72 -15.76 -3.99
CA THR A 76 -10.55 -15.21 -3.33
C THR A 76 -10.08 -13.96 -4.07
N LEU A 77 -9.46 -13.07 -3.33
CA LEU A 77 -8.85 -11.86 -3.83
C LEU A 77 -7.35 -12.02 -3.86
N SER A 78 -6.73 -11.64 -4.96
CA SER A 78 -5.29 -11.52 -5.09
C SER A 78 -4.92 -10.07 -5.39
N ILE A 79 -3.76 -9.64 -4.95
CA ILE A 79 -3.27 -8.26 -5.08
C ILE A 79 -1.85 -8.31 -5.60
N GLY A 80 -1.56 -7.47 -6.59
CA GLY A 80 -0.26 -7.40 -7.21
C GLY A 80 0.08 -6.01 -7.73
N THR A 81 1.22 -5.90 -8.37
CA THR A 81 1.76 -4.67 -8.96
C THR A 81 1.42 -4.53 -10.45
N SER A 82 0.72 -5.50 -11.01
CA SER A 82 0.24 -5.48 -12.38
C SER A 82 -1.04 -6.31 -12.53
N SER A 83 -1.69 -6.22 -13.68
CA SER A 83 -2.90 -7.00 -13.97
C SER A 83 -2.70 -8.52 -14.06
N THR A 84 -1.48 -9.00 -14.00
CA THR A 84 -1.14 -10.43 -14.08
C THR A 84 -0.34 -10.93 -12.90
N SER A 85 -0.07 -10.07 -11.93
CA SER A 85 0.75 -10.40 -10.76
C SER A 85 -0.08 -10.51 -9.48
N THR A 86 0.41 -11.32 -8.53
CA THR A 86 -0.27 -11.60 -7.26
C THR A 86 0.70 -11.60 -6.07
N GLU A 87 1.87 -11.03 -6.27
CA GLU A 87 2.99 -11.08 -5.34
C GLU A 87 2.77 -10.34 -4.03
N LEU A 88 1.82 -9.41 -3.99
CA LEU A 88 1.51 -8.70 -2.75
C LEU A 88 0.52 -9.44 -1.86
N CYS A 89 -0.34 -10.24 -2.46
CA CYS A 89 -1.35 -10.98 -1.72
C CYS A 89 -1.95 -12.08 -2.58
N THR A 90 -1.90 -13.31 -2.13
CA THR A 90 -2.44 -14.44 -2.88
C THR A 90 -3.64 -15.05 -2.19
N ALA A 91 -4.77 -15.14 -2.90
CA ALA A 91 -5.94 -15.94 -2.55
C ALA A 91 -6.55 -15.68 -1.16
N VAL A 92 -6.72 -14.42 -0.77
CA VAL A 92 -7.44 -14.06 0.46
C VAL A 92 -8.94 -14.32 0.31
N ALA A 93 -9.52 -15.06 1.24
CA ALA A 93 -10.96 -15.35 1.23
C ALA A 93 -11.79 -14.11 1.61
N VAL A 94 -12.68 -13.67 0.73
CA VAL A 94 -13.48 -12.44 0.86
C VAL A 94 -15.01 -12.70 0.86
N THR A 95 -15.39 -13.90 1.27
CA THR A 95 -16.78 -14.38 1.26
C THR A 95 -17.58 -14.04 2.53
N THR A 96 -16.97 -13.38 3.51
CA THR A 96 -17.61 -13.04 4.78
C THR A 96 -17.69 -11.54 4.96
N ILE A 97 -18.90 -11.00 5.08
CA ILE A 97 -19.13 -9.57 5.29
C ILE A 97 -18.69 -9.09 6.68
N ASN A 98 -18.41 -7.80 6.78
CA ASN A 98 -18.00 -7.13 8.02
C ASN A 98 -16.74 -7.75 8.64
N THR A 99 -15.83 -8.19 7.79
CA THR A 99 -14.54 -8.75 8.21
C THR A 99 -13.39 -7.99 7.60
N ILE A 100 -12.30 -7.90 8.35
CA ILE A 100 -11.01 -7.45 7.85
C ILE A 100 -10.21 -8.69 7.48
N LYS A 101 -9.69 -8.71 6.27
CA LYS A 101 -8.83 -9.76 5.76
C LYS A 101 -7.43 -9.22 5.54
N LEU A 102 -6.49 -9.70 6.31
CA LEU A 102 -5.09 -9.38 6.17
C LEU A 102 -4.47 -10.19 5.05
N CYS A 103 -3.68 -9.53 4.24
CA CYS A 103 -2.82 -10.17 3.25
C CYS A 103 -1.54 -10.67 3.91
N SER A 104 -1.07 -11.80 3.44
CA SER A 104 0.22 -12.36 3.84
C SER A 104 1.01 -12.75 2.60
N GLN A 105 2.31 -12.64 2.71
CA GLN A 105 3.24 -13.09 1.67
C GLN A 105 3.16 -14.61 1.56
N ALA A 106 3.11 -15.13 0.35
CA ALA A 106 3.07 -16.57 0.10
C ALA A 106 4.46 -17.18 -0.12
N THR A 107 5.43 -16.38 -0.58
CA THR A 107 6.78 -16.81 -0.94
C THR A 107 7.84 -15.80 -0.50
N ILE A 108 9.11 -16.21 -0.56
CA ILE A 108 10.27 -15.30 -0.34
C ILE A 108 10.31 -14.18 -1.37
N THR A 109 9.96 -14.47 -2.61
CA THR A 109 9.92 -13.47 -3.69
C THR A 109 8.86 -12.40 -3.43
N ASP A 110 7.73 -12.78 -2.82
CA ASP A 110 6.71 -11.81 -2.40
C ASP A 110 7.25 -10.90 -1.29
N ALA A 111 8.04 -11.45 -0.36
CA ALA A 111 8.67 -10.68 0.69
C ALA A 111 9.63 -9.61 0.14
N ASP A 112 10.39 -9.93 -0.90
CA ASP A 112 11.29 -8.96 -1.56
C ASP A 112 10.48 -7.78 -2.14
N THR A 113 9.32 -8.05 -2.77
CA THR A 113 8.44 -7.01 -3.30
C THR A 113 7.80 -6.16 -2.19
N TRP A 114 7.54 -6.75 -1.03
CA TRP A 114 7.07 -5.98 0.13
C TRP A 114 8.16 -5.10 0.72
N GLU A 115 9.41 -5.58 0.75
CA GLU A 115 10.55 -4.83 1.26
C GLU A 115 10.87 -3.61 0.38
N ASP A 116 10.82 -3.78 -0.93
CA ASP A 116 11.05 -2.70 -1.91
C ASP A 116 10.11 -2.86 -3.11
N ILE A 117 9.17 -1.94 -3.24
CA ILE A 117 8.21 -1.92 -4.36
C ILE A 117 8.89 -1.62 -5.71
N GLY A 118 10.13 -1.21 -5.70
CA GLY A 118 10.92 -0.89 -6.88
C GLY A 118 11.18 0.60 -7.08
N THR A 119 11.87 0.92 -8.15
CA THR A 119 12.39 2.27 -8.46
C THR A 119 11.38 3.18 -9.19
N SER A 120 10.16 2.72 -9.38
CA SER A 120 9.07 3.48 -10.03
C SER A 120 7.82 3.44 -9.17
N ASP A 121 6.97 4.45 -9.29
CA ASP A 121 5.63 4.43 -8.69
C ASP A 121 4.82 3.27 -9.25
N VAL A 122 4.15 2.53 -8.39
CA VAL A 122 3.42 1.30 -8.75
C VAL A 122 1.96 1.42 -8.39
N GLU A 123 1.08 1.26 -9.37
CA GLU A 123 -0.35 1.08 -9.12
C GLU A 123 -0.64 -0.32 -8.58
N ILE A 124 -1.48 -0.41 -7.58
CA ILE A 124 -1.91 -1.68 -7.00
C ILE A 124 -3.12 -2.24 -7.75
N PHE A 125 -2.98 -3.47 -8.22
CA PHE A 125 -4.02 -4.20 -8.94
C PHE A 125 -4.71 -5.22 -8.05
N VAL A 126 -5.98 -5.46 -8.33
CA VAL A 126 -6.86 -6.39 -7.61
C VAL A 126 -7.44 -7.38 -8.60
N ASP A 127 -7.35 -8.67 -8.30
CA ASP A 127 -7.88 -9.75 -9.10
C ASP A 127 -8.74 -10.70 -8.27
N SER A 128 -9.81 -11.23 -8.86
CA SER A 128 -10.72 -12.17 -8.22
C SER A 128 -10.67 -13.53 -8.91
N SER A 129 -10.50 -14.59 -8.14
CA SER A 129 -10.28 -15.95 -8.68
C SER A 129 -11.49 -16.56 -9.40
N ALA A 130 -12.69 -16.19 -9.05
CA ALA A 130 -13.90 -16.73 -9.66
C ALA A 130 -15.05 -15.73 -9.54
N THR A 131 -15.81 -15.61 -10.59
CA THR A 131 -16.95 -14.71 -10.62
C THR A 131 -18.08 -15.34 -11.40
N THR A 132 -19.18 -15.59 -10.71
CA THR A 132 -20.48 -15.88 -11.33
C THR A 132 -21.40 -14.66 -11.23
N SER A 133 -21.08 -13.73 -10.34
CA SER A 133 -21.77 -12.45 -10.19
C SER A 133 -20.79 -11.40 -9.66
N ASP A 134 -20.85 -10.19 -10.16
CA ASP A 134 -19.97 -9.08 -9.75
C ASP A 134 -20.59 -8.30 -8.58
N THR A 135 -20.87 -8.98 -7.47
CA THR A 135 -21.59 -8.37 -6.34
C THR A 135 -20.69 -7.99 -5.17
N GLY A 136 -19.47 -8.51 -5.11
CA GLY A 136 -18.55 -8.25 -4.01
C GLY A 136 -18.09 -6.80 -3.96
N VAL A 137 -18.07 -6.23 -2.76
CA VAL A 137 -17.59 -4.86 -2.50
C VAL A 137 -16.74 -4.86 -1.25
N GLY A 138 -15.66 -4.09 -1.30
CA GLY A 138 -14.77 -3.93 -0.15
C GLY A 138 -13.98 -2.63 -0.21
N THR A 139 -13.18 -2.41 0.81
CA THR A 139 -12.20 -1.33 0.86
C THR A 139 -10.83 -1.97 1.02
N LEU A 140 -9.98 -1.75 0.04
CA LEU A 140 -8.56 -2.10 0.11
C LEU A 140 -7.81 -0.97 0.83
N THR A 141 -6.95 -1.33 1.76
CA THR A 141 -6.01 -0.40 2.38
C THR A 141 -4.60 -0.96 2.28
N VAL A 142 -3.70 -0.13 1.81
CA VAL A 142 -2.26 -0.41 1.72
C VAL A 142 -1.52 0.58 2.61
N THR A 143 -0.77 0.04 3.56
CA THR A 143 0.08 0.81 4.47
C THR A 143 1.54 0.60 4.06
N TYR A 144 2.29 1.68 3.96
CA TYR A 144 3.67 1.64 3.48
C TYR A 144 4.54 2.69 4.15
N ILE A 145 5.85 2.46 4.12
CA ILE A 145 6.89 3.42 4.49
C ILE A 145 7.49 3.95 3.20
N GLN A 146 7.32 5.24 2.98
CA GLN A 146 7.86 5.87 1.78
C GLN A 146 9.34 6.18 1.94
N ASN A 147 10.07 5.97 0.85
CA ASN A 147 11.51 6.32 0.76
C ASN A 147 12.35 5.61 1.83
N ASN A 148 12.14 4.31 1.91
CA ASN A 148 12.90 3.46 2.81
C ASN A 148 14.34 3.34 2.29
N ASN A 149 15.24 4.14 2.84
CA ASN A 149 16.67 4.14 2.48
C ASN A 149 17.39 2.88 2.99
N LEU A 150 16.88 1.71 2.67
CA LEU A 150 17.54 0.44 2.97
C LEU A 150 18.57 0.02 1.91
N SER A 151 18.87 0.87 0.94
CA SER A 151 19.90 0.64 -0.09
C SER A 151 21.25 1.20 0.34
#